data_b1329d44800398ad382944121b167fd3
#
_entry.id   b1329d44800398ad382944121b167fd3
#
_cell.length_a   1.000
_cell.length_b   1.000
_cell.length_c   1.000
_cell.angle_alpha   90.00
_cell.angle_beta   90.00
_cell.angle_gamma   90.00
#
_symmetry.space_group_name_H-M   'P 1'
#
loop_
_entity.id
_entity.type
_entity.pdbx_description
1 polymer ?
#
loop_
_entity_poly.entity_id
_entity_poly.type
_entity_poly.pdbx_seq_one_letter_code
_entity_poly.pdbx_strand_id
1 'polypeptide(L)'
;MLTNSTRGIWALARPDLTTVDPKDVIRVSRETDKKGKQAKNNQKTPEDSPEADTPEEAQSWRAKLYHILTKQIDPASFERLIQRLLRESGFVQVEVTGRTGDGGIDGKGIARIHGFMSFHVVFQCKRYSGVVSSSHIRDFRGAMVGRADKGLFITTGTFSRDAVKEATRDGAPPIDLVDGDQLADKLKQFSLGTRTEMIENVTVDEAWFKTL
;
A
#
# COMPACT_ATOMS: atom_id res chain seq x y z
N MET A 1 23.45 24.57 3.40
CA MET A 1 22.10 24.94 3.92
C MET A 1 21.55 26.07 3.07
N LEU A 2 20.27 25.99 2.73
CA LEU A 2 19.55 27.06 2.04
C LEU A 2 18.90 27.98 3.07
N THR A 3 19.01 29.27 2.89
CA THR A 3 18.34 30.28 3.72
C THR A 3 17.18 30.89 2.96
N ASN A 4 16.03 31.07 3.64
CA ASN A 4 14.84 31.69 3.05
C ASN A 4 15.01 33.21 3.07
N SER A 5 14.99 33.84 1.91
CA SER A 5 14.85 35.29 1.80
C SER A 5 13.41 35.68 1.48
N THR A 6 12.95 36.80 1.99
CA THR A 6 11.60 37.35 1.84
C THR A 6 11.08 37.22 0.41
N ARG A 7 9.92 36.55 0.21
CA ARG A 7 9.21 36.26 -1.05
C ARG A 7 9.48 34.87 -1.71
N GLY A 8 9.90 33.86 -0.97
CA GLY A 8 10.03 32.51 -1.54
C GLY A 8 11.23 32.32 -2.47
N ILE A 9 12.19 33.23 -2.47
CA ILE A 9 13.46 33.07 -3.17
C ILE A 9 14.45 32.43 -2.22
N TRP A 10 15.03 31.31 -2.62
CA TRP A 10 16.04 30.60 -1.88
C TRP A 10 17.42 30.96 -2.33
N ALA A 11 18.31 31.31 -1.41
CA ALA A 11 19.70 31.63 -1.69
C ALA A 11 20.64 30.64 -1.02
N LEU A 12 21.79 30.37 -1.63
CA LEU A 12 22.83 29.52 -1.02
C LEU A 12 23.45 30.26 0.17
N ALA A 13 23.62 29.53 1.29
CA ALA A 13 24.26 30.07 2.49
C ALA A 13 25.77 30.35 2.34
N ARG A 14 26.36 29.94 1.20
CA ARG A 14 27.75 30.20 0.83
C ARG A 14 27.81 30.87 -0.55
N PRO A 15 28.19 32.15 -0.63
CA PRO A 15 28.26 32.89 -1.90
C PRO A 15 29.38 32.41 -2.84
N ASP A 16 30.36 31.65 -2.33
CA ASP A 16 31.47 31.06 -3.09
C ASP A 16 31.02 29.92 -4.02
N LEU A 17 29.80 29.40 -3.85
CA LEU A 17 29.22 28.32 -4.69
C LEU A 17 28.34 28.85 -5.85
N THR A 18 28.23 30.14 -6.01
CA THR A 18 27.40 30.77 -7.06
C THR A 18 28.02 30.70 -8.46
N THR A 19 29.25 30.22 -8.61
CA THR A 19 29.95 30.10 -9.90
C THR A 19 29.88 28.70 -10.53
N VAL A 20 29.12 27.76 -9.93
CA VAL A 20 29.01 26.40 -10.46
C VAL A 20 27.92 26.34 -11.52
N ASP A 21 28.29 25.97 -12.76
CA ASP A 21 27.33 25.78 -13.86
C ASP A 21 26.30 24.70 -13.45
N PRO A 22 24.98 24.92 -13.61
CA PRO A 22 23.95 23.96 -13.32
C PRO A 22 24.14 22.60 -13.99
N LYS A 23 24.82 22.56 -15.15
CA LYS A 23 25.17 21.30 -15.86
C LYS A 23 26.21 20.49 -15.13
N ASP A 24 27.14 21.12 -14.42
CA ASP A 24 28.15 20.41 -13.64
C ASP A 24 27.57 19.78 -12.36
N VAL A 25 26.58 20.42 -11.73
CA VAL A 25 25.86 19.86 -10.58
C VAL A 25 25.12 18.57 -10.97
N ILE A 26 24.49 18.57 -12.15
CA ILE A 26 23.78 17.39 -12.67
C ILE A 26 24.77 16.25 -13.00
N ARG A 27 25.98 16.57 -13.49
CA ARG A 27 27.00 15.58 -13.81
C ARG A 27 27.56 14.90 -12.57
N VAL A 28 27.86 15.66 -11.53
CA VAL A 28 28.36 15.16 -10.23
C VAL A 28 27.31 14.26 -9.55
N SER A 29 26.03 14.68 -9.59
CA SER A 29 24.93 13.87 -9.04
C SER A 29 24.79 12.52 -9.77
N ARG A 30 24.92 12.48 -11.09
CA ARG A 30 24.87 11.24 -11.89
C ARG A 30 26.08 10.32 -11.66
N GLU A 31 27.25 10.88 -11.37
CA GLU A 31 28.47 10.10 -11.06
C GLU A 31 28.43 9.51 -9.65
N THR A 32 27.88 10.23 -8.67
CA THR A 32 27.67 9.70 -7.31
C THR A 32 26.62 8.59 -7.26
N ASP A 33 25.55 8.70 -8.04
CA ASP A 33 24.54 7.63 -8.17
C ASP A 33 25.09 6.36 -8.85
N LYS A 34 26.01 6.50 -9.82
CA LYS A 34 26.69 5.36 -10.45
C LYS A 34 27.70 4.67 -9.52
N LYS A 35 28.46 5.42 -8.72
CA LYS A 35 29.39 4.86 -7.72
C LYS A 35 28.65 4.17 -6.57
N GLY A 36 27.49 4.68 -6.14
CA GLY A 36 26.66 4.04 -5.11
C GLY A 36 26.07 2.70 -5.54
N LYS A 37 25.84 2.48 -6.85
CA LYS A 37 25.34 1.21 -7.39
C LYS A 37 26.43 0.14 -7.59
N GLN A 38 27.70 0.52 -7.78
CA GLN A 38 28.81 -0.43 -7.94
C GLN A 38 29.41 -0.89 -6.61
N ALA A 39 29.26 -0.14 -5.52
CA ALA A 39 29.80 -0.51 -4.20
C ALA A 39 28.94 -1.54 -3.43
N LYS A 40 27.73 -1.87 -3.90
CA LYS A 40 26.81 -2.82 -3.24
C LYS A 40 26.97 -4.29 -3.67
N ASN A 41 27.94 -4.64 -4.51
CA ASN A 41 28.01 -5.99 -5.10
C ASN A 41 29.19 -6.87 -4.66
N ASN A 42 29.90 -6.55 -3.57
CA ASN A 42 30.93 -7.45 -3.04
C ASN A 42 31.06 -7.28 -1.51
N GLN A 43 30.37 -8.15 -0.77
CA GLN A 43 30.88 -8.79 0.45
C GLN A 43 29.76 -9.66 1.06
N LYS A 44 29.89 -10.97 0.82
CA LYS A 44 29.26 -12.01 1.63
C LYS A 44 30.30 -12.53 2.61
N THR A 45 29.99 -12.47 3.88
CA THR A 45 30.50 -13.41 4.91
C THR A 45 29.38 -13.62 5.94
N PRO A 46 29.20 -14.85 6.42
CA PRO A 46 28.07 -15.22 7.27
C PRO A 46 28.46 -15.09 8.73
N GLU A 47 27.68 -14.40 9.52
CA GLU A 47 27.65 -14.59 10.97
C GLU A 47 26.20 -14.55 11.46
N ASP A 48 25.86 -15.63 12.15
CA ASP A 48 24.59 -15.99 12.75
C ASP A 48 24.28 -15.04 13.93
N SER A 49 23.23 -14.25 13.77
CA SER A 49 22.57 -13.56 14.90
C SER A 49 21.10 -13.36 14.51
N PRO A 50 20.13 -13.57 15.40
CA PRO A 50 18.73 -13.35 15.10
C PRO A 50 18.47 -11.87 14.91
N GLU A 51 18.40 -11.46 13.64
CA GLU A 51 18.15 -10.08 13.25
C GLU A 51 16.69 -9.71 13.50
N ALA A 52 16.49 -8.65 14.25
CA ALA A 52 15.24 -7.90 14.29
C ALA A 52 14.86 -7.48 12.87
N ASP A 53 13.58 -7.60 12.51
CA ASP A 53 12.98 -7.25 11.21
C ASP A 53 13.66 -6.04 10.57
N THR A 54 14.61 -6.29 9.68
CA THR A 54 15.22 -5.20 8.90
C THR A 54 14.22 -4.72 7.86
N PRO A 55 14.29 -3.45 7.42
CA PRO A 55 13.40 -2.93 6.37
C PRO A 55 13.40 -3.77 5.09
N GLU A 56 14.45 -4.54 4.81
CA GLU A 56 14.58 -5.45 3.68
C GLU A 56 13.72 -6.72 3.83
N GLU A 57 13.61 -7.30 5.03
CA GLU A 57 12.77 -8.47 5.28
C GLU A 57 11.29 -8.11 5.28
N ALA A 58 10.94 -6.94 5.83
CA ALA A 58 9.59 -6.40 5.76
C ALA A 58 9.14 -6.15 4.31
N GLN A 59 10.05 -5.80 3.41
CA GLN A 59 9.77 -5.70 1.97
C GLN A 59 9.74 -7.06 1.26
N SER A 60 10.48 -8.05 1.74
CA SER A 60 10.58 -9.38 1.15
C SER A 60 9.25 -10.14 1.19
N TRP A 61 8.56 -10.20 2.34
CA TRP A 61 7.28 -10.91 2.45
C TRP A 61 6.16 -10.22 1.65
N ARG A 62 6.14 -8.87 1.59
CA ARG A 62 5.19 -8.12 0.76
C ARG A 62 5.40 -8.39 -0.72
N ALA A 63 6.64 -8.39 -1.19
CA ALA A 63 6.98 -8.71 -2.57
C ALA A 63 6.57 -10.15 -2.94
N LYS A 64 6.80 -11.11 -2.03
CA LYS A 64 6.36 -12.50 -2.20
C LYS A 64 4.84 -12.61 -2.24
N LEU A 65 4.14 -11.95 -1.31
CA LEU A 65 2.68 -11.92 -1.29
C LEU A 65 2.13 -11.30 -2.57
N TYR A 66 2.66 -10.16 -3.00
CA TYR A 66 2.28 -9.50 -4.24
C TYR A 66 2.46 -10.40 -5.46
N HIS A 67 3.58 -11.12 -5.53
CA HIS A 67 3.83 -12.08 -6.61
C HIS A 67 2.78 -13.20 -6.62
N ILE A 68 2.44 -13.76 -5.47
CA ILE A 68 1.39 -14.79 -5.34
C ILE A 68 0.05 -14.21 -5.81
N LEU A 69 -0.37 -13.06 -5.29
CA LEU A 69 -1.65 -12.44 -5.60
C LEU A 69 -1.79 -12.10 -7.09
N THR A 70 -0.70 -11.65 -7.74
CA THR A 70 -0.76 -11.19 -9.14
C THR A 70 -0.46 -12.27 -10.17
N LYS A 71 0.32 -13.31 -9.82
CA LYS A 71 0.86 -14.29 -10.78
C LYS A 71 0.44 -15.74 -10.53
N GLN A 72 0.14 -16.13 -9.29
CA GLN A 72 -0.07 -17.54 -8.96
C GLN A 72 -1.55 -17.90 -8.75
N ILE A 73 -2.36 -17.00 -8.16
CA ILE A 73 -3.79 -17.28 -8.00
C ILE A 73 -4.58 -16.80 -9.20
N ASP A 74 -5.65 -17.50 -9.53
CA ASP A 74 -6.60 -17.09 -10.58
C ASP A 74 -7.52 -15.96 -10.10
N PRO A 75 -8.20 -15.24 -11.02
CA PRO A 75 -9.10 -14.16 -10.66
C PRO A 75 -10.21 -14.56 -9.69
N ALA A 76 -10.84 -15.70 -9.89
CA ALA A 76 -11.92 -16.16 -9.02
C ALA A 76 -11.43 -16.51 -7.62
N SER A 77 -10.20 -17.05 -7.50
CA SER A 77 -9.55 -17.26 -6.21
C SER A 77 -9.22 -15.94 -5.50
N PHE A 78 -8.85 -14.91 -6.26
CA PHE A 78 -8.64 -13.57 -5.69
C PHE A 78 -9.95 -12.98 -5.15
N GLU A 79 -11.05 -13.06 -5.89
CA GLU A 79 -12.37 -12.62 -5.43
C GLU A 79 -12.82 -13.38 -4.16
N ARG A 80 -12.61 -14.70 -4.11
CA ARG A 80 -12.89 -15.50 -2.91
C ARG A 80 -12.02 -15.10 -1.71
N LEU A 81 -10.76 -14.76 -1.94
CA LEU A 81 -9.87 -14.24 -0.91
C LEU A 81 -10.42 -12.92 -0.34
N ILE A 82 -10.83 -11.99 -1.22
CA ILE A 82 -11.42 -10.73 -0.78
C ILE A 82 -12.75 -10.96 -0.04
N GLN A 83 -13.59 -11.87 -0.53
CA GLN A 83 -14.82 -12.25 0.18
C GLN A 83 -14.51 -12.71 1.61
N ARG A 84 -13.51 -13.58 1.77
CA ARG A 84 -13.09 -14.05 3.09
C ARG A 84 -12.53 -12.93 3.95
N LEU A 85 -11.68 -12.07 3.38
CA LEU A 85 -11.12 -10.92 4.08
C LEU A 85 -12.22 -9.99 4.61
N LEU A 86 -13.24 -9.69 3.80
CA LEU A 86 -14.35 -8.86 4.22
C LEU A 86 -15.16 -9.49 5.36
N ARG A 87 -15.39 -10.81 5.31
CA ARG A 87 -16.06 -11.53 6.41
C ARG A 87 -15.26 -11.48 7.71
N GLU A 88 -13.97 -11.73 7.65
CA GLU A 88 -13.07 -11.62 8.81
C GLU A 88 -13.00 -10.15 9.34
N SER A 89 -13.19 -9.17 8.45
CA SER A 89 -13.27 -7.75 8.81
C SER A 89 -14.62 -7.31 9.40
N GLY A 90 -15.55 -8.25 9.61
CA GLY A 90 -16.85 -7.98 10.23
C GLY A 90 -17.99 -7.62 9.27
N PHE A 91 -17.78 -7.72 7.96
CA PHE A 91 -18.88 -7.63 7.01
C PHE A 91 -19.77 -8.88 7.08
N VAL A 92 -21.07 -8.66 6.96
CA VAL A 92 -22.06 -9.75 6.94
C VAL A 92 -22.67 -9.86 5.55
N GLN A 93 -23.21 -11.06 5.23
CA GLN A 93 -23.85 -11.34 3.95
C GLN A 93 -22.98 -11.02 2.74
N VAL A 94 -21.67 -11.31 2.82
CA VAL A 94 -20.74 -11.07 1.73
C VAL A 94 -20.93 -12.12 0.64
N GLU A 95 -21.34 -11.66 -0.54
CA GLU A 95 -21.58 -12.48 -1.73
C GLU A 95 -20.70 -12.01 -2.88
N VAL A 96 -20.08 -12.94 -3.62
CA VAL A 96 -19.42 -12.69 -4.91
C VAL A 96 -20.46 -12.89 -6.00
N THR A 97 -20.66 -11.91 -6.86
CA THR A 97 -21.74 -11.96 -7.87
C THR A 97 -21.30 -12.70 -9.13
N GLY A 98 -20.03 -12.66 -9.51
CA GLY A 98 -19.45 -13.41 -10.62
C GLY A 98 -20.16 -13.22 -11.99
N ARG A 99 -20.98 -12.17 -12.14
CA ARG A 99 -21.77 -11.93 -13.34
C ARG A 99 -21.04 -11.00 -14.30
N THR A 100 -20.80 -11.47 -15.50
CA THR A 100 -20.40 -10.61 -16.62
C THR A 100 -21.53 -9.65 -16.96
N GLY A 101 -21.25 -8.33 -16.94
CA GLY A 101 -22.19 -7.31 -17.40
C GLY A 101 -22.84 -6.45 -16.30
N ASP A 102 -22.41 -6.57 -15.06
CA ASP A 102 -22.94 -5.76 -13.94
C ASP A 102 -22.15 -4.46 -13.68
N GLY A 103 -21.35 -4.03 -14.65
CA GLY A 103 -20.56 -2.78 -14.55
C GLY A 103 -19.28 -2.93 -13.74
N GLY A 104 -18.79 -4.17 -13.53
CA GLY A 104 -17.56 -4.44 -12.81
C GLY A 104 -17.74 -4.57 -11.30
N ILE A 105 -18.97 -4.81 -10.82
CA ILE A 105 -19.21 -5.17 -9.41
C ILE A 105 -18.90 -6.66 -9.24
N ASP A 106 -17.90 -6.99 -8.43
CA ASP A 106 -17.53 -8.37 -8.17
C ASP A 106 -18.30 -8.97 -6.98
N GLY A 107 -18.87 -8.11 -6.14
CA GLY A 107 -19.70 -8.59 -5.05
C GLY A 107 -20.34 -7.49 -4.21
N LYS A 108 -21.07 -7.93 -3.19
CA LYS A 108 -21.80 -7.08 -2.25
C LYS A 108 -21.69 -7.62 -0.84
N GLY A 109 -21.94 -6.77 0.14
CA GLY A 109 -21.97 -7.13 1.55
C GLY A 109 -22.63 -6.04 2.38
N ILE A 110 -22.80 -6.31 3.64
CA ILE A 110 -23.34 -5.34 4.60
C ILE A 110 -22.26 -5.05 5.64
N ALA A 111 -21.83 -3.79 5.73
CA ALA A 111 -21.01 -3.30 6.83
C ALA A 111 -21.89 -2.89 8.00
N ARG A 112 -21.59 -3.38 9.20
CA ARG A 112 -22.30 -3.01 10.45
C ARG A 112 -21.39 -2.21 11.35
N ILE A 113 -21.88 -1.07 11.82
CA ILE A 113 -21.18 -0.20 12.78
C ILE A 113 -21.87 -0.32 14.14
N HIS A 114 -21.13 -0.87 15.11
CA HIS A 114 -21.56 -1.04 16.50
C HIS A 114 -22.96 -1.64 16.68
N GLY A 115 -23.43 -2.44 15.72
CA GLY A 115 -24.76 -3.06 15.78
C GLY A 115 -25.97 -2.14 15.51
N PHE A 116 -25.75 -0.84 15.36
CA PHE A 116 -26.83 0.15 15.20
C PHE A 116 -27.06 0.58 13.75
N MET A 117 -25.99 0.69 12.97
CA MET A 117 -26.07 1.14 11.56
C MET A 117 -25.57 0.07 10.62
N SER A 118 -26.24 -0.05 9.49
CA SER A 118 -25.84 -0.97 8.43
C SER A 118 -25.75 -0.20 7.11
N PHE A 119 -24.69 -0.48 6.33
CA PHE A 119 -24.50 0.07 5.00
C PHE A 119 -24.43 -1.06 4.00
N HIS A 120 -25.19 -0.94 2.91
CA HIS A 120 -25.03 -1.81 1.77
C HIS A 120 -23.77 -1.38 1.01
N VAL A 121 -22.85 -2.29 0.86
CA VAL A 121 -21.57 -2.06 0.19
C VAL A 121 -21.48 -2.96 -1.01
N VAL A 122 -21.14 -2.39 -2.18
CA VAL A 122 -20.67 -3.15 -3.32
C VAL A 122 -19.17 -3.03 -3.42
N PHE A 123 -18.50 -4.07 -3.90
CA PHE A 123 -17.05 -4.05 -4.05
C PHE A 123 -16.62 -4.51 -5.44
N GLN A 124 -15.49 -3.93 -5.87
CA GLN A 124 -14.76 -4.34 -7.06
C GLN A 124 -13.32 -4.69 -6.66
N CYS A 125 -12.81 -5.79 -7.20
CA CYS A 125 -11.48 -6.31 -6.93
C CYS A 125 -10.67 -6.31 -8.23
N LYS A 126 -9.65 -5.48 -8.31
CA LYS A 126 -8.81 -5.45 -9.50
C LYS A 126 -7.42 -6.00 -9.22
N ARG A 127 -7.17 -7.23 -9.67
CA ARG A 127 -5.84 -7.83 -9.65
C ARG A 127 -4.98 -7.21 -10.75
N TYR A 128 -4.23 -6.18 -10.38
CA TYR A 128 -3.52 -5.33 -11.32
C TYR A 128 -2.15 -4.92 -10.80
N SER A 129 -1.14 -4.92 -11.65
CA SER A 129 0.23 -4.55 -11.30
C SER A 129 0.57 -3.08 -11.60
N GLY A 130 -0.41 -2.29 -11.99
CA GLY A 130 -0.24 -0.89 -12.38
C GLY A 130 -1.04 0.07 -11.51
N VAL A 131 -1.26 1.26 -12.06
CA VAL A 131 -1.96 2.36 -11.41
C VAL A 131 -3.43 2.39 -11.86
N VAL A 132 -4.36 2.29 -10.94
CA VAL A 132 -5.80 2.46 -11.18
C VAL A 132 -6.10 3.93 -11.43
N SER A 133 -6.71 4.24 -12.58
CA SER A 133 -7.03 5.61 -12.99
C SER A 133 -8.42 6.05 -12.53
N SER A 134 -8.69 7.35 -12.61
CA SER A 134 -10.01 7.93 -12.29
C SER A 134 -11.14 7.39 -13.16
N SER A 135 -10.87 6.91 -14.40
CA SER A 135 -11.90 6.30 -15.23
C SER A 135 -12.47 5.03 -14.58
N HIS A 136 -11.61 4.15 -14.04
CA HIS A 136 -12.08 2.95 -13.35
C HIS A 136 -12.98 3.27 -12.14
N ILE A 137 -12.64 4.34 -11.40
CA ILE A 137 -13.46 4.77 -10.26
C ILE A 137 -14.80 5.35 -10.70
N ARG A 138 -14.83 6.11 -11.82
CA ARG A 138 -16.09 6.62 -12.39
C ARG A 138 -16.99 5.50 -12.89
N ASP A 139 -16.41 4.51 -13.58
CA ASP A 139 -17.17 3.36 -14.10
C ASP A 139 -17.78 2.57 -12.95
N PHE A 140 -16.98 2.27 -11.91
CA PHE A 140 -17.47 1.60 -10.71
C PHE A 140 -18.54 2.42 -9.98
N ARG A 141 -18.35 3.75 -9.87
CA ARG A 141 -19.38 4.65 -9.30
C ARG A 141 -20.68 4.58 -10.08
N GLY A 142 -20.62 4.58 -11.41
CA GLY A 142 -21.79 4.41 -12.24
C GLY A 142 -22.54 3.10 -11.97
N ALA A 143 -21.79 2.02 -11.78
CA ALA A 143 -22.35 0.70 -11.51
C ALA A 143 -23.00 0.60 -10.11
N MET A 144 -22.50 1.34 -9.12
CA MET A 144 -23.02 1.28 -7.74
C MET A 144 -24.25 2.15 -7.48
N VAL A 145 -24.54 3.15 -8.33
CA VAL A 145 -25.66 4.07 -8.13
C VAL A 145 -27.00 3.31 -8.05
N GLY A 146 -27.77 3.58 -7.00
CA GLY A 146 -29.04 2.91 -6.74
C GLY A 146 -28.93 1.46 -6.25
N ARG A 147 -27.71 0.93 -6.04
CA ARG A 147 -27.49 -0.45 -5.59
C ARG A 147 -26.87 -0.53 -4.19
N ALA A 148 -26.13 0.49 -3.78
CA ALA A 148 -25.42 0.49 -2.51
C ALA A 148 -25.20 1.89 -1.94
N ASP A 149 -25.02 1.96 -0.63
CA ASP A 149 -24.74 3.20 0.09
C ASP A 149 -23.27 3.61 -0.08
N LYS A 150 -22.37 2.62 -0.21
CA LYS A 150 -20.92 2.80 -0.33
C LYS A 150 -20.32 1.84 -1.35
N GLY A 151 -19.24 2.28 -1.99
CA GLY A 151 -18.38 1.45 -2.81
C GLY A 151 -17.07 1.12 -2.11
N LEU A 152 -16.53 -0.05 -2.38
CA LEU A 152 -15.20 -0.46 -1.94
C LEU A 152 -14.41 -0.96 -3.16
N PHE A 153 -13.34 -0.27 -3.51
CA PHE A 153 -12.48 -0.65 -4.62
C PHE A 153 -11.14 -1.17 -4.10
N ILE A 154 -10.84 -2.43 -4.36
CA ILE A 154 -9.65 -3.11 -3.88
C ILE A 154 -8.75 -3.44 -5.07
N THR A 155 -7.45 -3.15 -4.96
CA THR A 155 -6.49 -3.51 -6.01
C THR A 155 -5.21 -4.07 -5.41
N THR A 156 -4.49 -4.89 -6.16
CA THR A 156 -3.11 -5.26 -5.86
C THR A 156 -2.11 -4.21 -6.34
N GLY A 157 -2.54 -3.22 -7.13
CA GLY A 157 -1.74 -2.08 -7.59
C GLY A 157 -1.89 -0.85 -6.69
N THR A 158 -1.72 0.32 -7.29
CA THR A 158 -1.84 1.62 -6.63
C THR A 158 -2.93 2.46 -7.29
N PHE A 159 -3.30 3.57 -6.67
CA PHE A 159 -4.26 4.53 -7.24
C PHE A 159 -3.56 5.81 -7.69
N SER A 160 -4.00 6.37 -8.82
CA SER A 160 -3.58 7.71 -9.23
C SER A 160 -4.18 8.77 -8.30
N ARG A 161 -3.54 9.94 -8.23
CA ARG A 161 -4.07 11.09 -7.46
C ARG A 161 -5.49 11.47 -7.90
N ASP A 162 -5.77 11.37 -9.19
CA ASP A 162 -7.10 11.69 -9.73
C ASP A 162 -8.13 10.59 -9.42
N ALA A 163 -7.71 9.32 -9.28
CA ALA A 163 -8.57 8.25 -8.79
C ALA A 163 -8.99 8.50 -7.34
N VAL A 164 -8.05 8.91 -6.48
CA VAL A 164 -8.35 9.26 -5.08
C VAL A 164 -9.32 10.45 -5.01
N LYS A 165 -9.11 11.51 -5.79
CA LYS A 165 -10.03 12.66 -5.86
C LYS A 165 -11.41 12.26 -6.35
N GLU A 166 -11.48 11.38 -7.37
CA GLU A 166 -12.75 10.90 -7.88
C GLU A 166 -13.49 10.05 -6.83
N ALA A 167 -12.79 9.23 -6.06
CA ALA A 167 -13.40 8.39 -5.03
C ALA A 167 -14.08 9.20 -3.91
N THR A 168 -13.50 10.34 -3.57
CA THR A 168 -13.97 11.27 -2.51
C THR A 168 -14.72 12.48 -3.03
N ARG A 169 -15.19 12.45 -4.29
CA ARG A 169 -15.87 13.58 -4.92
C ARG A 169 -17.14 13.99 -4.15
N ASP A 170 -17.28 15.28 -3.89
CA ASP A 170 -18.44 15.83 -3.21
C ASP A 170 -19.76 15.56 -3.96
N GLY A 171 -20.82 15.35 -3.21
CA GLY A 171 -22.16 15.11 -3.73
C GLY A 171 -22.37 13.74 -4.39
N ALA A 172 -21.41 12.84 -4.29
CA ALA A 172 -21.51 11.47 -4.80
C ALA A 172 -21.33 10.44 -3.66
N PRO A 173 -21.94 9.25 -3.75
CA PRO A 173 -21.68 8.19 -2.79
C PRO A 173 -20.19 7.90 -2.67
N PRO A 174 -19.63 7.82 -1.45
CA PRO A 174 -18.20 7.64 -1.24
C PRO A 174 -17.74 6.25 -1.66
N ILE A 175 -16.51 6.19 -2.20
CA ILE A 175 -15.82 4.94 -2.54
C ILE A 175 -14.57 4.85 -1.68
N ASP A 176 -14.49 3.83 -0.87
CA ASP A 176 -13.28 3.52 -0.11
C ASP A 176 -12.29 2.78 -1.02
N LEU A 177 -11.03 3.16 -0.96
CA LEU A 177 -9.95 2.60 -1.78
C LEU A 177 -9.00 1.78 -0.91
N VAL A 178 -8.65 0.59 -1.38
CA VAL A 178 -7.66 -0.29 -0.74
C VAL A 178 -6.62 -0.67 -1.79
N ASP A 179 -5.42 -0.16 -1.65
CA ASP A 179 -4.30 -0.48 -2.53
C ASP A 179 -3.57 -1.77 -2.13
N GLY A 180 -2.52 -2.14 -2.86
CA GLY A 180 -1.78 -3.37 -2.65
C GLY A 180 -1.10 -3.43 -1.27
N ASP A 181 -0.59 -2.32 -0.76
CA ASP A 181 0.06 -2.27 0.55
C ASP A 181 -0.95 -2.39 1.69
N GLN A 182 -2.05 -1.67 1.61
CA GLN A 182 -3.17 -1.76 2.55
C GLN A 182 -3.79 -3.15 2.54
N LEU A 183 -3.91 -3.77 1.36
CA LEU A 183 -4.39 -5.15 1.23
C LEU A 183 -3.45 -6.13 1.93
N ALA A 184 -2.14 -5.99 1.75
CA ALA A 184 -1.14 -6.83 2.41
C ALA A 184 -1.22 -6.70 3.94
N ASP A 185 -1.37 -5.47 4.46
CA ASP A 185 -1.55 -5.23 5.89
C ASP A 185 -2.82 -5.89 6.44
N LYS A 186 -3.92 -5.84 5.70
CA LYS A 186 -5.16 -6.50 6.09
C LYS A 186 -5.05 -8.01 6.07
N LEU A 187 -4.40 -8.59 5.06
CA LEU A 187 -4.14 -10.03 5.00
C LEU A 187 -3.25 -10.49 6.17
N LYS A 188 -2.22 -9.72 6.53
CA LYS A 188 -1.39 -9.95 7.71
C LYS A 188 -2.22 -9.87 9.00
N GLN A 189 -3.01 -8.82 9.17
CA GLN A 189 -3.85 -8.58 10.35
C GLN A 189 -4.77 -9.76 10.64
N PHE A 190 -5.36 -10.36 9.61
CA PHE A 190 -6.30 -11.48 9.74
C PHE A 190 -5.65 -12.85 9.50
N SER A 191 -4.32 -12.92 9.40
CA SER A 191 -3.56 -14.15 9.14
C SER A 191 -4.06 -14.92 7.91
N LEU A 192 -4.49 -14.20 6.88
CA LEU A 192 -4.97 -14.78 5.62
C LEU A 192 -3.81 -14.96 4.65
N GLY A 193 -3.31 -16.20 4.54
CA GLY A 193 -2.16 -16.53 3.70
C GLY A 193 -0.83 -15.99 4.23
N THR A 194 -0.80 -15.44 5.43
CA THR A 194 0.39 -14.95 6.13
C THR A 194 0.47 -15.56 7.53
N ARG A 195 1.67 -15.72 8.04
CA ARG A 195 1.95 -16.17 9.41
C ARG A 195 2.90 -15.17 10.06
N THR A 196 2.56 -14.72 11.26
CA THR A 196 3.42 -13.88 12.09
C THR A 196 3.94 -14.69 13.26
N GLU A 197 5.24 -14.72 13.45
CA GLU A 197 5.89 -15.37 14.59
C GLU A 197 6.46 -14.28 15.51
N MET A 198 6.25 -14.43 16.81
CA MET A 198 6.88 -13.58 17.82
C MET A 198 8.12 -14.29 18.33
N ILE A 199 9.25 -13.58 18.32
CA ILE A 199 10.53 -14.07 18.83
C ILE A 199 10.80 -13.37 20.15
N GLU A 200 11.11 -14.12 21.20
CA GLU A 200 11.55 -13.58 22.47
C GLU A 200 12.98 -13.06 22.31
N ASN A 201 13.18 -11.76 22.56
CA ASN A 201 14.50 -11.15 22.58
C ASN A 201 14.83 -10.76 24.02
N VAL A 202 15.74 -11.51 24.65
CA VAL A 202 16.17 -11.26 26.03
C VAL A 202 17.48 -10.48 25.99
N THR A 203 17.45 -9.26 26.51
CA THR A 203 18.65 -8.42 26.68
C THR A 203 19.01 -8.31 28.15
N VAL A 204 20.32 -8.33 28.47
CA VAL A 204 20.80 -8.10 29.82
C VAL A 204 21.01 -6.61 30.04
N ASP A 205 20.36 -6.06 31.08
CA ASP A 205 20.57 -4.68 31.50
C ASP A 205 21.81 -4.60 32.43
N GLU A 206 22.96 -4.38 31.84
CA GLU A 206 24.22 -4.25 32.59
C GLU A 206 24.22 -3.05 33.55
N ALA A 207 23.42 -2.00 33.25
CA ALA A 207 23.36 -0.84 34.12
C ALA A 207 22.69 -1.18 35.46
N TRP A 208 21.68 -2.07 35.43
CA TRP A 208 21.02 -2.54 36.65
C TRP A 208 21.97 -3.25 37.60
N PHE A 209 22.87 -4.09 37.07
CA PHE A 209 23.86 -4.81 37.92
C PHE A 209 24.90 -3.90 38.56
N LYS A 210 25.13 -2.69 38.02
CA LYS A 210 26.05 -1.69 38.63
C LYS A 210 25.41 -0.95 39.80
N THR A 211 24.14 -1.13 40.08
CA THR A 211 23.41 -0.51 41.20
C THR A 211 23.31 -1.42 42.42
N LEU A 212 23.78 -2.67 42.32
CA LEU A 212 23.87 -3.63 43.43
C LEU A 212 25.13 -3.44 44.24
#